data_6a8929de3ed393b49a330efc51ea227c
#
_entry.id   6a8929de3ed393b49a330efc51ea227c
#
_cell.length_a   1.000
_cell.length_b   1.000
_cell.length_c   1.000
_cell.angle_alpha   90.00
_cell.angle_beta   90.00
_cell.angle_gamma   90.00
#
_symmetry.space_group_name_H-M   'P 1'
#
loop_
_entity.id
_entity.type
_entity.pdbx_description
1 polymer ?
#
loop_
_entity_poly.entity_id
_entity_poly.type
_entity_poly.pdbx_seq_one_letter_code
_entity_poly.pdbx_strand_id
1 'polypeptide(L)'
;PTGDLLVVSWGGTLGSTQAAVEEMQEEGYSVSLAHFHHILPLPRNTREVLSGFKKIVVCELNRGQFVNYLRMKHPEFSYLQYNKVQALPFTIEELKNAFEKILKEA
;
A
#
# COMPACT_ATOMS: atom_id res chain seq x y z
N PRO A 1 -6.61 -13.33 -0.62
CA PRO A 1 -5.18 -13.52 -0.47
C PRO A 1 -4.69 -13.09 0.91
N THR A 2 -3.58 -13.67 1.31
CA THR A 2 -2.93 -13.35 2.57
C THR A 2 -1.43 -13.15 2.32
N GLY A 3 -0.72 -12.53 3.24
CA GLY A 3 0.70 -12.35 3.08
C GLY A 3 1.33 -11.50 4.16
N ASP A 4 2.62 -11.18 3.95
CA ASP A 4 3.39 -10.41 4.92
C ASP A 4 3.15 -8.92 4.79
N LEU A 5 2.99 -8.42 3.56
CA LEU A 5 2.80 -6.98 3.32
C LEU A 5 1.73 -6.75 2.27
N LEU A 6 0.78 -5.91 2.60
CA LEU A 6 -0.18 -5.38 1.64
C LEU A 6 0.20 -3.95 1.30
N VAL A 7 0.43 -3.70 0.02
CA VAL A 7 0.66 -2.35 -0.49
C VAL A 7 -0.67 -1.80 -0.97
N VAL A 8 -1.10 -0.70 -0.38
CA VAL A 8 -2.34 -0.04 -0.77
C VAL A 8 -2.00 1.20 -1.57
N SER A 9 -2.57 1.30 -2.77
CA SER A 9 -2.37 2.47 -3.61
C SER A 9 -3.70 3.09 -3.99
N TRP A 10 -3.67 4.38 -4.33
CA TRP A 10 -4.84 5.13 -4.70
C TRP A 10 -4.45 6.22 -5.69
N GLY A 11 -5.32 6.49 -6.67
CA GLY A 11 -5.10 7.54 -7.64
C GLY A 11 -3.95 7.22 -8.58
N GLY A 12 -3.06 8.18 -8.80
CA GLY A 12 -2.02 8.10 -9.81
C GLY A 12 -0.80 7.24 -9.47
N THR A 13 -0.83 6.51 -8.35
CA THR A 13 0.34 5.71 -7.94
C THR A 13 0.35 4.30 -8.49
N LEU A 14 -0.69 3.87 -9.22
CA LEU A 14 -0.85 2.47 -9.61
C LEU A 14 0.32 1.95 -10.43
N GLY A 15 0.78 2.71 -11.44
CA GLY A 15 1.82 2.22 -12.35
C GLY A 15 3.09 1.81 -11.63
N SER A 16 3.64 2.69 -10.81
CA SER A 16 4.89 2.42 -10.10
C SER A 16 4.70 1.41 -8.96
N THR A 17 3.59 1.46 -8.22
CA THR A 17 3.35 0.50 -7.15
C THR A 17 3.15 -0.90 -7.71
N GLN A 18 2.42 -1.03 -8.81
CA GLN A 18 2.20 -2.33 -9.45
C GLN A 18 3.52 -2.93 -9.92
N ALA A 19 4.36 -2.14 -10.59
CA ALA A 19 5.64 -2.63 -11.08
C ALA A 19 6.55 -3.06 -9.91
N ALA A 20 6.61 -2.26 -8.83
CA ALA A 20 7.42 -2.59 -7.67
C ALA A 20 6.96 -3.89 -7.02
N VAL A 21 5.65 -4.05 -6.83
CA VAL A 21 5.11 -5.26 -6.22
C VAL A 21 5.38 -6.48 -7.08
N GLU A 22 5.18 -6.37 -8.40
CA GLU A 22 5.43 -7.48 -9.31
C GLU A 22 6.88 -7.92 -9.29
N GLU A 23 7.83 -6.96 -9.29
CA GLU A 23 9.24 -7.29 -9.19
C GLU A 23 9.59 -8.00 -7.89
N MET A 24 9.02 -7.53 -6.78
CA MET A 24 9.28 -8.15 -5.49
C MET A 24 8.68 -9.56 -5.40
N GLN A 25 7.52 -9.76 -6.00
CA GLN A 25 6.93 -11.10 -6.07
C GLN A 25 7.83 -12.07 -6.86
N GLU A 26 8.41 -11.59 -7.95
CA GLU A 26 9.37 -12.39 -8.72
C GLU A 26 10.62 -12.72 -7.90
N GLU A 27 11.01 -11.84 -6.99
CA GLU A 27 12.15 -12.06 -6.10
C GLU A 27 11.81 -12.94 -4.89
N GLY A 28 10.56 -13.37 -4.76
CA GLY A 28 10.16 -14.29 -3.70
C GLY A 28 9.55 -13.65 -2.47
N TYR A 29 9.32 -12.34 -2.47
CA TYR A 29 8.69 -11.67 -1.32
C TYR A 29 7.18 -11.92 -1.29
N SER A 30 6.64 -12.01 -0.08
CA SER A 30 5.20 -12.14 0.14
C SER A 30 4.56 -10.76 0.22
N VAL A 31 4.32 -10.15 -0.93
CA VAL A 31 3.79 -8.80 -1.08
C VAL A 31 2.61 -8.85 -2.04
N SER A 32 1.56 -8.12 -1.72
CA SER A 32 0.39 -8.00 -2.60
C SER A 32 -0.01 -6.54 -2.74
N LEU A 33 -0.75 -6.24 -3.79
CA LEU A 33 -1.21 -4.88 -4.09
C LEU A 33 -2.73 -4.82 -4.04
N ALA A 34 -3.24 -3.79 -3.37
CA ALA A 34 -4.64 -3.41 -3.44
C ALA A 34 -4.72 -1.97 -3.94
N HIS A 35 -5.31 -1.77 -5.10
CA HIS A 35 -5.48 -0.44 -5.66
C HIS A 35 -6.94 -0.02 -5.57
N PHE A 36 -7.19 1.16 -5.02
CA PHE A 36 -8.53 1.68 -4.84
C PHE A 36 -8.84 2.71 -5.91
N HIS A 37 -9.86 2.45 -6.71
CA HIS A 37 -10.36 3.39 -7.72
C HIS A 37 -11.35 4.37 -7.11
N HIS A 38 -12.10 3.92 -6.10
CA HIS A 38 -13.12 4.72 -5.44
C HIS A 38 -12.95 4.60 -3.93
N ILE A 39 -12.99 5.72 -3.23
CA ILE A 39 -12.89 5.72 -1.77
C ILE A 39 -14.20 6.13 -1.09
N LEU A 40 -15.19 6.58 -1.85
CA LEU A 40 -16.50 6.96 -1.34
C LEU A 40 -17.59 6.34 -2.23
N PRO A 41 -18.17 5.20 -1.83
CA PRO A 41 -17.83 4.39 -0.65
C PRO A 41 -16.65 3.47 -0.91
N LEU A 42 -16.02 2.99 0.16
CA LEU A 42 -15.01 1.95 0.04
C LEU A 42 -15.66 0.64 -0.42
N PRO A 43 -14.92 -0.21 -1.15
CA PRO A 43 -15.44 -1.53 -1.51
C PRO A 43 -15.85 -2.33 -0.28
N ARG A 44 -16.87 -3.16 -0.44
CA ARG A 44 -17.42 -3.94 0.68
C ARG A 44 -16.42 -4.93 1.26
N ASN A 45 -15.52 -5.43 0.44
CA ASN A 45 -14.52 -6.40 0.88
C ASN A 45 -13.25 -5.79 1.45
N THR A 46 -13.22 -4.47 1.66
CA THR A 46 -12.02 -3.78 2.14
C THR A 46 -11.49 -4.39 3.44
N ARG A 47 -12.37 -4.62 4.41
CA ARG A 47 -11.95 -5.18 5.69
C ARG A 47 -11.35 -6.57 5.54
N GLU A 48 -11.95 -7.41 4.70
CA GLU A 48 -11.43 -8.76 4.47
C GLU A 48 -10.04 -8.73 3.86
N VAL A 49 -9.83 -7.84 2.90
CA VAL A 49 -8.52 -7.70 2.24
C VAL A 49 -7.49 -7.24 3.25
N LEU A 50 -7.80 -6.20 4.04
CA LEU A 50 -6.86 -5.66 5.02
C LEU A 50 -6.50 -6.69 6.09
N SER A 51 -7.45 -7.51 6.52
CA SER A 51 -7.24 -8.46 7.62
C SER A 51 -6.33 -9.63 7.25
N GLY A 52 -6.07 -9.84 5.95
CA GLY A 52 -5.24 -10.97 5.50
C GLY A 52 -3.74 -10.74 5.57
N PHE A 53 -3.28 -9.57 6.01
CA PHE A 53 -1.86 -9.22 5.94
C PHE A 53 -1.30 -8.80 7.29
N LYS A 54 -0.02 -9.10 7.51
CA LYS A 54 0.67 -8.74 8.75
C LYS A 54 0.95 -7.26 8.84
N LYS A 55 1.30 -6.65 7.71
CA LYS A 55 1.60 -5.22 7.62
C LYS A 55 0.88 -4.61 6.44
N ILE A 56 0.49 -3.35 6.58
CA ILE A 56 -0.19 -2.60 5.53
C ILE A 56 0.54 -1.28 5.35
N VAL A 57 0.95 -0.98 4.12
CA VAL A 57 1.55 0.31 3.78
C VAL A 57 0.69 1.01 2.74
N VAL A 58 0.40 2.29 2.98
CA VAL A 58 -0.39 3.11 2.06
C VAL A 58 0.54 4.07 1.34
N CYS A 59 0.57 3.99 0.01
CA CYS A 59 1.41 4.83 -0.84
C CYS A 59 0.56 5.92 -1.48
N GLU A 60 0.88 7.17 -1.20
CA GLU A 60 0.13 8.32 -1.72
C GLU A 60 1.07 9.42 -2.19
N LEU A 61 0.65 10.14 -3.22
CA LEU A 61 1.37 11.33 -3.70
C LEU A 61 0.84 12.60 -3.02
N ASN A 62 0.33 12.48 -1.80
CA ASN A 62 -0.20 13.62 -1.05
C ASN A 62 0.14 13.46 0.43
N ARG A 63 -0.54 14.19 1.29
CA ARG A 63 -0.21 14.27 2.72
C ARG A 63 -0.89 13.21 3.57
N GLY A 64 -1.26 12.07 2.99
CA GLY A 64 -1.84 10.99 3.77
C GLY A 64 -3.34 11.06 3.92
N GLN A 65 -4.02 11.69 2.98
CA GLN A 65 -5.49 11.81 3.05
C GLN A 65 -6.18 10.46 3.01
N PHE A 66 -5.71 9.55 2.17
CA PHE A 66 -6.33 8.24 2.06
C PHE A 66 -6.05 7.37 3.28
N VAL A 67 -4.82 7.38 3.80
CA VAL A 67 -4.52 6.60 5.00
C VAL A 67 -5.34 7.09 6.20
N ASN A 68 -5.56 8.39 6.30
CA ASN A 68 -6.40 8.92 7.36
C ASN A 68 -7.86 8.48 7.20
N TYR A 69 -8.33 8.40 5.97
CA TYR A 69 -9.67 7.90 5.70
C TYR A 69 -9.81 6.43 6.09
N LEU A 70 -8.80 5.61 5.77
CA LEU A 70 -8.78 4.21 6.18
C LEU A 70 -8.74 4.06 7.70
N ARG A 71 -7.96 4.90 8.39
CA ARG A 71 -7.93 4.88 9.85
C ARG A 71 -9.28 5.19 10.47
N MET A 72 -10.03 6.07 9.82
CA MET A 72 -11.36 6.43 10.30
C MET A 72 -12.37 5.31 10.08
N LYS A 73 -12.31 4.66 8.91
CA LYS A 73 -13.28 3.62 8.54
C LYS A 73 -12.94 2.25 9.11
N HIS A 74 -11.65 1.93 9.22
CA HIS A 74 -11.19 0.65 9.71
C HIS A 74 -10.06 0.87 10.73
N PRO A 75 -10.40 1.42 11.92
CA PRO A 75 -9.39 1.76 12.94
C PRO A 75 -8.75 0.55 13.61
N GLU A 76 -9.29 -0.64 13.40
CA GLU A 76 -8.75 -1.86 14.00
C GLU A 76 -7.41 -2.28 13.40
N PHE A 77 -7.02 -1.72 12.26
CA PHE A 77 -5.75 -2.05 11.61
C PHE A 77 -4.73 -0.94 11.80
N SER A 78 -3.45 -1.31 11.81
CA SER A 78 -2.35 -0.34 11.84
C SER A 78 -1.83 -0.12 10.43
N TYR A 79 -1.65 1.14 10.06
CA TYR A 79 -1.22 1.50 8.72
C TYR A 79 0.13 2.20 8.77
N LEU A 80 1.03 1.77 7.88
CA LEU A 80 2.26 2.48 7.61
C LEU A 80 2.01 3.42 6.43
N GLN A 81 2.75 4.52 6.37
CA GLN A 81 2.59 5.51 5.30
C GLN A 81 3.88 5.65 4.51
N TYR A 82 3.75 5.77 3.20
CA TYR A 82 4.83 6.18 2.34
C TYR A 82 4.30 7.26 1.40
N ASN A 83 4.47 8.51 1.81
CA ASN A 83 3.91 9.66 1.11
C ASN A 83 5.00 10.41 0.37
N LYS A 84 4.63 10.99 -0.76
CA LYS A 84 5.51 11.85 -1.53
C LYS A 84 4.72 13.08 -1.97
N VAL A 85 5.10 14.25 -1.44
CA VAL A 85 4.37 15.50 -1.68
C VAL A 85 5.05 16.33 -2.76
N GLN A 86 5.88 15.72 -3.60
CA GLN A 86 6.55 16.39 -4.70
C GLN A 86 5.81 16.13 -6.00
N ALA A 87 6.10 16.94 -7.01
CA ALA A 87 5.47 16.79 -8.32
C ALA A 87 5.89 15.51 -9.05
N LEU A 88 7.00 14.90 -8.63
CA LEU A 88 7.51 13.69 -9.29
C LEU A 88 6.81 12.45 -8.76
N PRO A 89 6.49 11.48 -9.62
CA PRO A 89 5.89 10.22 -9.17
C PRO A 89 6.88 9.36 -8.41
N PHE A 90 6.37 8.32 -7.75
CA PHE A 90 7.23 7.31 -7.13
C PHE A 90 8.04 6.58 -8.20
N THR A 91 9.31 6.30 -7.92
CA THR A 91 10.09 5.39 -8.74
C THR A 91 9.94 3.96 -8.23
N ILE A 92 10.11 3.00 -9.13
CA ILE A 92 10.03 1.58 -8.75
C ILE A 92 11.09 1.26 -7.70
N GLU A 93 12.30 1.77 -7.90
CA GLU A 93 13.41 1.49 -6.98
C GLU A 93 13.16 2.03 -5.57
N GLU A 94 12.67 3.27 -5.44
CA GLU A 94 12.41 3.80 -4.11
C GLU A 94 11.29 3.05 -3.40
N LEU A 95 10.28 2.59 -4.14
CA LEU A 95 9.21 1.78 -3.56
C LEU A 95 9.72 0.43 -3.11
N LYS A 96 10.52 -0.25 -3.92
CA LYS A 96 11.10 -1.54 -3.55
C LYS A 96 11.94 -1.41 -2.29
N ASN A 97 12.78 -0.37 -2.20
CA ASN A 97 13.60 -0.14 -1.03
C ASN A 97 12.76 0.09 0.22
N ALA A 98 11.69 0.88 0.11
CA ALA A 98 10.80 1.12 1.22
C ALA A 98 10.10 -0.16 1.68
N PHE A 99 9.60 -0.96 0.73
CA PHE A 99 8.90 -2.20 1.06
C PHE A 99 9.83 -3.24 1.67
N GLU A 100 11.05 -3.36 1.15
CA GLU A 100 12.05 -4.27 1.75
C GLU A 100 12.37 -3.88 3.19
N LYS A 101 12.51 -2.59 3.46
CA LYS A 101 12.76 -2.11 4.81
C LYS A 101 11.60 -2.48 5.75
N ILE A 102 10.37 -2.29 5.30
CA ILE A 102 9.19 -2.65 6.09
C ILE A 102 9.17 -4.14 6.39
N LEU A 103 9.46 -4.97 5.40
CA LEU A 103 9.45 -6.43 5.56
C LEU A 103 10.53 -6.92 6.51
N LYS A 104 11.68 -6.23 6.57
CA LYS A 104 12.78 -6.63 7.45
C LYS A 104 12.59 -6.18 8.89
N GLU A 105 11.74 -5.20 9.14
CA GLU A 105 11.45 -4.74 10.48
C GLU A 105 10.51 -5.73 11.18
N ALA A 106 10.86 -6.09 12.39
CA ALA A 106 10.05 -7.02 13.18
C ALA A 106 8.79 -6.35 13.73
#